data_0d4064cc3e95f43e5b7af375a45fb3a9
#
_entry.id   0d4064cc3e95f43e5b7af375a45fb3a9
#
_cell.length_a   1.000
_cell.length_b   1.000
_cell.length_c   1.000
_cell.angle_alpha   90.00
_cell.angle_beta   90.00
_cell.angle_gamma   90.00
#
_symmetry.space_group_name_H-M   'P 1'
#
loop_
_entity.id
_entity.type
_entity.pdbx_description
1 polymer ?
#
loop_
_entity_poly.entity_id
_entity_poly.type
_entity_poly.pdbx_seq_one_letter_code
_entity_poly.pdbx_strand_id
1 'polypeptide(L)'
;HFYFEKGWVRLFTPSPLDRQSRGRVELYRSNDGKEGRREEIIPPIDWAFRRQADHFIACVRDRSTPVSNGRDTLQDMQLMEDVFRKMMLV
;
A
#
# COMPACT_ATOMS: atom_id res chain seq x y z
N HIS A 1 -0.14 -9.72 -3.63
CA HIS A 1 -1.55 -9.96 -3.91
C HIS A 1 -2.40 -9.92 -2.65
N PHE A 2 -3.53 -9.24 -2.71
CA PHE A 2 -4.53 -9.25 -1.65
C PHE A 2 -5.83 -9.77 -2.22
N TYR A 3 -6.35 -10.84 -1.65
CA TYR A 3 -7.59 -11.48 -2.11
C TYR A 3 -8.72 -11.16 -1.15
N PHE A 4 -9.86 -10.78 -1.71
CA PHE A 4 -11.08 -10.44 -0.98
C PHE A 4 -12.24 -11.28 -1.54
N GLU A 5 -13.34 -11.33 -0.82
CA GLU A 5 -14.51 -12.11 -1.23
C GLU A 5 -15.03 -11.72 -2.62
N LYS A 6 -15.01 -10.43 -2.95
CA LYS A 6 -15.54 -9.92 -4.22
C LYS A 6 -14.50 -9.35 -5.17
N GLY A 7 -13.25 -9.70 -4.97
CA GLY A 7 -12.21 -9.19 -5.87
C GLY A 7 -10.80 -9.40 -5.34
N TRP A 8 -9.86 -8.77 -6.00
CA TRP A 8 -8.45 -8.81 -5.59
C TRP A 8 -7.76 -7.50 -5.93
N VAL A 9 -6.70 -7.22 -5.21
CA VAL A 9 -5.80 -6.09 -5.45
C VAL A 9 -4.39 -6.62 -5.63
N ARG A 10 -3.72 -6.18 -6.67
CA ARG A 10 -2.32 -6.50 -6.93
C ARG A 10 -1.50 -5.22 -6.94
N LEU A 11 -0.50 -5.18 -6.08
CA LEU A 11 0.36 -4.02 -5.93
C LEU A 11 1.75 -4.34 -6.47
N PHE A 12 2.25 -3.51 -7.39
CA PHE A 12 3.60 -3.58 -7.91
C PHE A 12 4.36 -2.34 -7.45
N THR A 13 5.40 -2.54 -6.66
CA THR A 13 6.23 -1.45 -6.14
C THR A 13 7.61 -1.49 -6.79
N PRO A 14 8.14 -0.33 -7.22
CA PRO A 14 9.52 -0.27 -7.69
C PRO A 14 10.50 -0.42 -6.52
N SER A 15 11.77 -0.66 -6.84
CA SER A 15 12.82 -0.65 -5.82
C SER A 15 12.85 0.70 -5.08
N PRO A 16 13.03 0.71 -3.75
CA PRO A 16 13.05 1.95 -2.97
C PRO A 16 14.11 2.96 -3.41
N LEU A 17 15.19 2.48 -4.00
CA LEU A 17 16.28 3.33 -4.49
C LEU A 17 16.07 3.82 -5.93
N ASP A 18 15.07 3.30 -6.62
CA ASP A 18 14.77 3.70 -7.99
C ASP A 18 13.88 4.94 -7.98
N ARG A 19 14.41 6.04 -8.52
CA ARG A 19 13.72 7.34 -8.55
C ARG A 19 12.87 7.54 -9.80
N GLN A 20 12.97 6.65 -10.77
CA GLN A 20 12.38 6.84 -12.10
C GLN A 20 11.35 5.80 -12.48
N SER A 21 11.20 4.75 -11.71
CA SER A 21 10.22 3.71 -11.97
C SER A 21 8.87 4.06 -11.38
N ARG A 22 7.82 3.59 -12.04
CA ARG A 22 6.44 3.73 -11.58
C ARG A 22 6.01 2.47 -10.85
N GLY A 23 5.20 2.66 -9.80
CA GLY A 23 4.38 1.59 -9.28
C GLY A 23 3.19 1.29 -10.19
N ARG A 24 2.46 0.25 -9.87
CA ARG A 24 1.23 -0.10 -10.56
C ARG A 24 0.29 -0.78 -9.59
N VAL A 25 -0.98 -0.45 -9.68
CA VAL A 25 -2.03 -1.11 -8.91
C VAL A 25 -3.02 -1.72 -9.89
N GLU A 26 -3.25 -3.02 -9.78
CA GLU A 26 -4.32 -3.70 -10.50
C GLU A 26 -5.43 -4.05 -9.52
N LEU A 27 -6.65 -3.77 -9.92
CA LEU A 27 -7.83 -3.96 -9.11
C LEU A 27 -8.87 -4.76 -9.91
N TYR A 28 -9.39 -5.81 -9.32
CA TYR A 28 -10.50 -6.57 -9.87
C TYR A 28 -11.66 -6.57 -8.89
N ARG A 29 -12.85 -6.30 -9.40
CA ARG A 29 -14.09 -6.37 -8.63
C ARG A 29 -15.09 -7.26 -9.36
N SER A 30 -15.56 -8.29 -8.68
CA SER A 30 -16.61 -9.14 -9.23
C SER A 30 -17.96 -8.43 -9.14
N ASN A 31 -18.86 -8.75 -10.04
CA ASN A 31 -20.16 -8.10 -10.15
C ASN A 31 -21.28 -9.17 -10.15
N ASP A 32 -21.53 -9.78 -9.02
CA ASP A 32 -22.63 -10.71 -8.68
C ASP A 32 -23.26 -11.45 -9.88
N GLY A 33 -22.51 -12.40 -10.47
CA GLY A 33 -22.99 -13.19 -11.60
C GLY A 33 -22.88 -12.52 -12.97
N LYS A 34 -22.43 -11.27 -13.03
CA LYS A 34 -22.10 -10.57 -14.26
C LYS A 34 -20.59 -10.49 -14.45
N GLU A 35 -20.18 -10.08 -15.65
CA GLU A 35 -18.76 -9.88 -15.96
C GLU A 35 -18.13 -8.87 -14.99
N GLY A 36 -17.02 -9.27 -14.35
CA GLY A 36 -16.30 -8.42 -13.41
C GLY A 36 -15.57 -7.28 -14.08
N ARG A 37 -15.17 -6.28 -13.29
CA ARG A 37 -14.44 -5.12 -13.78
C ARG A 37 -12.99 -5.17 -13.31
N ARG A 38 -12.06 -4.98 -14.24
CA ARG A 38 -10.63 -4.84 -13.97
C ARG A 38 -10.19 -3.41 -14.23
N GLU A 39 -9.46 -2.84 -13.30
CA GLU A 39 -8.88 -1.50 -13.42
C GLU A 39 -7.38 -1.57 -13.18
N GLU A 40 -6.64 -0.74 -13.90
CA GLU A 40 -5.21 -0.56 -13.70
C GLU A 40 -4.94 0.91 -13.39
N ILE A 41 -4.26 1.15 -12.27
CA ILE A 41 -3.89 2.50 -11.84
C ILE A 41 -2.38 2.62 -11.96
N ILE A 42 -1.94 3.54 -12.82
CA ILE A 42 -0.51 3.84 -13.02
C ILE A 42 -0.28 5.25 -12.49
N PRO A 43 0.30 5.39 -11.29
CA PRO A 43 0.63 6.71 -10.75
C PRO A 43 1.76 7.36 -11.56
N PRO A 44 1.91 8.68 -11.47
CA PRO A 44 3.04 9.36 -12.11
C PRO A 44 4.38 8.90 -11.51
N ILE A 45 5.46 9.09 -12.27
CA ILE A 45 6.80 8.79 -11.76
C ILE A 45 7.09 9.72 -10.58
N ASP A 46 7.39 9.11 -9.43
CA ASP A 46 7.75 9.85 -8.23
C ASP A 46 8.55 8.93 -7.31
N TRP A 47 9.40 9.55 -6.49
CA TRP A 47 10.20 8.80 -5.53
C TRP A 47 9.46 8.74 -4.19
N ALA A 48 9.19 7.52 -3.69
CA ALA A 48 8.42 7.31 -2.48
C ALA A 48 9.02 8.03 -1.27
N PHE A 49 10.34 7.99 -1.10
CA PHE A 49 10.99 8.68 0.01
C PHE A 49 10.87 10.20 -0.07
N ARG A 50 10.88 10.77 -1.28
CA ARG A 50 10.63 12.20 -1.45
C ARG A 50 9.21 12.57 -1.02
N ARG A 51 8.23 11.80 -1.44
CA ARG A 51 6.83 12.03 -1.04
C ARG A 51 6.64 11.90 0.47
N GLN A 52 7.31 10.94 1.07
CA GLN A 52 7.29 10.75 2.53
C GLN A 52 7.84 11.97 3.26
N ALA A 53 8.98 12.50 2.81
CA ALA A 53 9.59 13.70 3.38
C ALA A 53 8.70 14.93 3.22
N ASP A 54 8.14 15.14 2.03
CA ASP A 54 7.24 16.27 1.76
C ASP A 54 5.98 16.19 2.64
N HIS A 55 5.42 14.99 2.81
CA HIS A 55 4.27 14.77 3.68
C HIS A 55 4.59 15.07 5.15
N PHE A 56 5.75 14.64 5.63
CA PHE A 56 6.19 14.93 6.99
C PHE A 56 6.33 16.42 7.23
N ILE A 57 6.97 17.14 6.31
CA ILE A 57 7.13 18.60 6.41
C ILE A 57 5.76 19.29 6.43
N ALA A 58 4.85 18.87 5.56
CA ALA A 58 3.48 19.41 5.52
C ALA A 58 2.75 19.18 6.85
N CYS A 59 2.88 17.98 7.44
CA CYS A 59 2.28 17.66 8.74
C CYS A 59 2.83 18.53 9.86
N VAL A 60 4.14 18.78 9.88
CA VAL A 60 4.77 19.67 10.87
C VAL A 60 4.25 21.08 10.72
N ARG A 61 4.20 21.60 9.49
CA ARG A 61 3.74 22.95 9.20
C ARG A 61 2.27 23.17 9.58
N ASP A 62 1.42 22.19 9.24
CA ASP A 62 -0.04 22.28 9.43
C ASP A 62 -0.49 21.71 10.77
N ARG A 63 0.43 21.18 11.57
CA ARG A 63 0.16 20.47 12.84
C ARG A 63 -0.85 19.34 12.68
N SER A 64 -0.80 18.64 11.56
CA SER A 64 -1.65 17.50 11.28
C SER A 64 -0.95 16.18 11.63
N THR A 65 -1.75 15.13 11.79
CA THR A 65 -1.23 13.79 12.05
C THR A 65 -0.80 13.14 10.74
N PRO A 66 0.43 12.58 10.65
CA PRO A 66 0.85 11.83 9.47
C PRO A 66 -0.06 10.65 9.17
N VAL A 67 -0.22 10.32 7.90
CA VAL A 67 -1.00 9.14 7.46
C VAL A 67 -0.46 7.86 8.08
N SER A 68 0.87 7.73 8.14
CA SER A 68 1.53 6.60 8.80
C SER A 68 2.30 7.09 10.01
N ASN A 69 1.61 7.26 11.14
CA ASN A 69 2.24 7.69 12.39
C ASN A 69 2.81 6.49 13.15
N GLY A 70 3.49 6.77 14.28
CA GLY A 70 4.09 5.71 15.08
C GLY A 70 3.09 4.71 15.64
N ARG A 71 1.89 5.14 15.99
CA ARG A 71 0.82 4.26 16.49
C ARG A 71 0.31 3.33 15.41
N ASP A 72 0.13 3.83 14.19
CA ASP A 72 -0.26 3.05 13.03
C ASP A 72 0.83 2.02 12.67
N THR A 73 2.09 2.46 12.67
CA THR A 73 3.24 1.58 12.41
C THR A 73 3.36 0.47 13.45
N LEU A 74 3.06 0.77 14.71
CA LEU A 74 3.04 -0.25 15.77
C LEU A 74 2.02 -1.36 15.48
N GLN A 75 0.84 -1.00 14.99
CA GLN A 75 -0.18 -1.97 14.58
C GLN A 75 0.30 -2.83 13.41
N ASP A 76 0.98 -2.24 12.44
CA ASP A 76 1.56 -2.97 11.31
C ASP A 76 2.61 -3.97 11.78
N MET A 77 3.47 -3.59 12.71
CA MET A 77 4.48 -4.47 13.28
C MET A 77 3.86 -5.63 14.05
N GLN A 78 2.81 -5.38 14.80
CA GLN A 78 2.07 -6.43 15.51
C GLN A 78 1.44 -7.42 14.52
N LEU A 79 0.85 -6.93 13.46
CA LEU A 79 0.28 -7.76 12.41
C LEU A 79 1.35 -8.64 11.75
N MET A 80 2.49 -8.05 11.41
CA MET A 80 3.61 -8.80 10.82
C MET A 80 4.12 -9.88 11.76
N GLU A 81 4.24 -9.58 13.03
CA GLU A 81 4.67 -10.55 14.04
C GLU A 81 3.68 -11.73 14.12
N ASP A 82 2.39 -11.44 14.12
CA ASP A 82 1.35 -12.48 14.14
C ASP A 82 1.41 -13.37 12.90
N VAL A 83 1.63 -12.79 11.73
CA VAL A 83 1.80 -13.53 10.48
C VAL A 83 3.00 -14.46 10.55
N PHE A 84 4.15 -13.96 11.01
CA PHE A 84 5.35 -14.77 11.17
C PHE A 84 5.14 -15.92 12.15
N ARG A 85 4.49 -15.68 13.27
CA ARG A 85 4.19 -16.76 14.24
C ARG A 85 3.34 -17.85 13.62
N LYS A 86 2.32 -17.48 12.86
CA LYS A 86 1.47 -18.47 12.16
C LYS A 86 2.25 -19.25 11.10
N MET A 87 3.15 -18.60 10.39
CA MET A 87 4.01 -19.28 9.41
C MET A 87 4.96 -20.29 10.07
N MET A 88 5.44 -20.00 11.27
CA MET A 88 6.33 -20.89 12.02
C MET A 88 5.62 -22.10 12.62
N LEU A 89 4.29 -22.05 12.77
CA LEU A 89 3.48 -23.14 13.33
C LEU A 89 3.01 -24.13 12.25
N VAL A 90 3.27 -23.86 10.99
CA VAL A 90 2.94 -24.75 9.87
C VAL A 90 4.13 -25.68 9.50
#